data_00123a510137d1a05c22d1aea7877c6e
#
_entry.id   00123a510137d1a05c22d1aea7877c6e
#
_cell.length_a   1.000
_cell.length_b   1.000
_cell.length_c   1.000
_cell.angle_alpha   90.00
_cell.angle_beta   90.00
_cell.angle_gamma   90.00
#
_symmetry.space_group_name_H-M   'P 1'
#
loop_
_entity.id
_entity.type
_entity.pdbx_description
1 polymer ?
#
loop_
_entity_poly.entity_id
_entity_poly.type
_entity_poly.pdbx_seq_one_letter_code
_entity_poly.pdbx_strand_id
1 'polypeptide(L)'
;WLDRYKYQDRYPEYTQVYYRDKCVEILNKIENLLENKPSIINNNIQFTDMAIFPLIRQFVYVDRLWFSDRFQALTEWYLQIQISSIFTSVMEKYDLWEEGLDPKLVNFFEKRNNEKSILKTL
;
A
#
# COMPACT_ATOMS: atom_id res chain seq x y z
N TRP A 1 -14.46 8.86 -0.80
CA TRP A 1 -15.07 7.78 -1.57
C TRP A 1 -14.54 6.41 -1.18
N LEU A 2 -13.24 6.28 -0.86
CA LEU A 2 -12.60 5.01 -0.47
C LEU A 2 -13.31 4.33 0.71
N ASP A 3 -13.61 5.06 1.78
CA ASP A 3 -14.33 4.51 2.94
C ASP A 3 -15.72 4.01 2.56
N ARG A 4 -16.42 4.73 1.68
CA ARG A 4 -17.74 4.34 1.20
C ARG A 4 -17.69 3.11 0.30
N TYR A 5 -16.64 2.97 -0.49
CA TYR A 5 -16.40 1.77 -1.29
C TYR A 5 -16.08 0.55 -0.41
N LYS A 6 -15.24 0.75 0.60
CA LYS A 6 -14.77 -0.32 1.50
C LYS A 6 -15.85 -0.79 2.49
N TYR A 7 -16.68 0.14 2.97
CA TYR A 7 -17.70 -0.10 4.00
C TYR A 7 -19.10 0.28 3.48
N GLN A 8 -19.44 -0.22 2.30
CA GLN A 8 -20.71 0.12 1.62
C GLN A 8 -21.95 -0.18 2.46
N ASP A 9 -21.89 -1.19 3.32
CA ASP A 9 -22.94 -1.51 4.29
C ASP A 9 -23.28 -0.37 5.26
N ARG A 10 -22.34 0.55 5.52
CA ARG A 10 -22.53 1.76 6.33
C ARG A 10 -23.02 2.97 5.53
N TYR A 11 -22.98 2.87 4.21
CA TYR A 11 -23.33 3.95 3.28
C TYR A 11 -24.30 3.46 2.21
N PRO A 12 -25.57 3.19 2.59
CA PRO A 12 -26.55 2.57 1.71
C PRO A 12 -27.14 3.51 0.64
N GLU A 13 -26.74 4.79 0.61
CA GLU A 13 -27.28 5.82 -0.29
C GLU A 13 -27.02 5.49 -1.77
N TYR A 14 -25.87 4.85 -2.06
CA TYR A 14 -25.49 4.41 -3.40
C TYR A 14 -24.90 3.01 -3.36
N THR A 15 -24.79 2.39 -4.54
CA THR A 15 -24.18 1.06 -4.69
C THR A 15 -22.67 1.09 -4.47
N GLN A 16 -22.09 -0.04 -4.11
CA GLN A 16 -20.63 -0.19 -4.02
C GLN A 16 -19.93 0.15 -5.34
N VAL A 17 -20.53 -0.22 -6.47
CA VAL A 17 -20.02 0.11 -7.81
C VAL A 17 -19.97 1.62 -8.02
N TYR A 18 -20.98 2.36 -7.61
CA TYR A 18 -20.98 3.82 -7.71
C TYR A 18 -19.80 4.44 -6.95
N TYR A 19 -19.56 4.00 -5.71
CA TYR A 19 -18.43 4.50 -4.90
C TYR A 19 -17.08 4.10 -5.49
N ARG A 20 -16.98 2.89 -6.04
CA ARG A 20 -15.79 2.44 -6.78
C ARG A 20 -15.50 3.36 -7.96
N ASP A 21 -16.50 3.66 -8.78
CA ASP A 21 -16.34 4.48 -9.99
C ASP A 21 -15.88 5.90 -9.65
N LYS A 22 -16.29 6.45 -8.50
CA LYS A 22 -15.76 7.71 -7.98
C LYS A 22 -14.27 7.64 -7.63
N CYS A 23 -13.80 6.51 -7.12
CA CYS A 23 -12.38 6.28 -6.89
C CYS A 23 -11.61 6.11 -8.21
N VAL A 24 -12.21 5.44 -9.21
CA VAL A 24 -11.61 5.18 -10.53
C VAL A 24 -11.19 6.48 -11.23
N GLU A 25 -11.94 7.56 -11.08
CA GLU A 25 -11.58 8.87 -11.65
C GLU A 25 -10.18 9.34 -11.18
N ILE A 26 -9.84 9.08 -9.92
CA ILE A 26 -8.53 9.41 -9.34
C ILE A 26 -7.49 8.36 -9.73
N LEU A 27 -7.86 7.07 -9.66
CA LEU A 27 -6.95 5.97 -9.99
C LEU A 27 -6.47 6.03 -11.44
N ASN A 28 -7.33 6.41 -12.40
CA ASN A 28 -6.94 6.61 -13.80
C ASN A 28 -5.84 7.68 -13.95
N LYS A 29 -5.86 8.74 -13.13
CA LYS A 29 -4.80 9.76 -13.16
C LYS A 29 -3.47 9.19 -12.69
N ILE A 30 -3.49 8.36 -11.66
CA ILE A 30 -2.28 7.71 -11.13
C ILE A 30 -1.78 6.66 -12.13
N GLU A 31 -2.67 5.86 -12.72
CA GLU A 31 -2.33 4.89 -13.77
C GLU A 31 -1.56 5.56 -14.90
N ASN A 32 -2.09 6.69 -15.44
CA ASN A 32 -1.45 7.44 -16.51
C ASN A 32 -0.07 8.02 -16.10
N LEU A 33 0.10 8.42 -14.83
CA LEU A 33 1.39 8.89 -14.33
C LEU A 33 2.43 7.78 -14.24
N LEU A 34 1.98 6.55 -14.01
CA LEU A 34 2.83 5.36 -13.90
C LEU A 34 3.11 4.70 -15.26
N GLU A 35 2.41 5.07 -16.33
CA GLU A 35 2.75 4.59 -17.66
C GLU A 35 4.21 4.90 -17.98
N ASN A 36 5.00 3.86 -18.19
CA ASN A 36 6.43 3.94 -18.48
C ASN A 36 7.32 4.48 -17.35
N LYS A 37 6.82 4.50 -16.10
CA LYS A 37 7.59 4.94 -14.93
C LYS A 37 7.38 3.98 -13.75
N PRO A 38 8.43 3.69 -12.97
CA PRO A 38 8.31 2.83 -11.79
C PRO A 38 7.77 3.57 -10.55
N SER A 39 7.54 4.89 -10.63
CA SER A 39 7.11 5.75 -9.52
C SER A 39 6.28 6.92 -10.04
N ILE A 40 5.43 7.47 -9.18
CA ILE A 40 4.46 8.53 -9.53
C ILE A 40 5.15 9.81 -10.04
N ILE A 41 6.29 10.19 -9.45
CA ILE A 41 6.97 11.44 -9.80
C ILE A 41 8.23 11.18 -10.63
N ASN A 42 9.06 10.23 -10.23
CA ASN A 42 10.40 9.99 -10.77
C ASN A 42 10.60 8.52 -11.18
N ASN A 43 11.87 8.18 -11.49
CA ASN A 43 12.27 6.82 -11.83
C ASN A 43 12.56 5.92 -10.63
N ASN A 44 12.38 6.42 -9.40
CA ASN A 44 12.59 5.66 -8.17
C ASN A 44 11.43 5.89 -7.21
N ILE A 45 11.07 4.88 -6.43
CA ILE A 45 10.08 4.97 -5.36
C ILE A 45 10.53 6.01 -4.33
N GLN A 46 9.67 6.95 -4.03
CA GLN A 46 9.93 8.09 -3.15
C GLN A 46 8.84 8.23 -2.07
N PHE A 47 8.95 9.29 -1.27
CA PHE A 47 8.02 9.61 -0.20
C PHE A 47 6.56 9.70 -0.69
N THR A 48 6.34 10.28 -1.88
CA THR A 48 4.99 10.40 -2.49
C THR A 48 4.36 9.02 -2.71
N ASP A 49 5.14 8.06 -3.21
CA ASP A 49 4.68 6.69 -3.42
C ASP A 49 4.30 6.04 -2.08
N MET A 50 5.14 6.21 -1.06
CA MET A 50 4.87 5.68 0.29
C MET A 50 3.64 6.33 0.94
N ALA A 51 3.38 7.62 0.70
CA ALA A 51 2.22 8.31 1.24
C ALA A 51 0.91 7.87 0.58
N ILE A 52 0.93 7.53 -0.70
CA ILE A 52 -0.26 7.13 -1.47
C ILE A 52 -0.53 5.62 -1.34
N PHE A 53 0.52 4.81 -1.21
CA PHE A 53 0.44 3.35 -1.17
C PHE A 53 -0.60 2.80 -0.18
N PRO A 54 -0.71 3.26 1.08
CA PRO A 54 -1.69 2.74 2.03
C PRO A 54 -3.15 2.93 1.58
N LEU A 55 -3.44 4.00 0.85
CA LEU A 55 -4.78 4.28 0.31
C LEU A 55 -5.08 3.33 -0.85
N ILE A 56 -4.14 3.17 -1.79
CA ILE A 56 -4.28 2.21 -2.89
C ILE A 56 -4.42 0.79 -2.34
N ARG A 57 -3.61 0.43 -1.35
CA ARG A 57 -3.69 -0.89 -0.70
C ARG A 57 -5.07 -1.18 -0.13
N GLN A 58 -5.70 -0.23 0.53
CA GLN A 58 -7.06 -0.38 1.05
C GLN A 58 -8.08 -0.57 -0.08
N PHE A 59 -7.92 0.13 -1.20
CA PHE A 59 -8.78 -0.04 -2.37
C PHE A 59 -8.63 -1.42 -2.99
N VAL A 60 -7.39 -1.87 -3.21
CA VAL A 60 -7.06 -3.20 -3.76
C VAL A 60 -7.66 -4.34 -2.95
N TYR A 61 -7.69 -4.21 -1.62
CA TYR A 61 -8.21 -5.27 -0.74
C TYR A 61 -9.72 -5.51 -0.87
N VAL A 62 -10.48 -4.61 -1.46
CA VAL A 62 -11.93 -4.79 -1.67
C VAL A 62 -12.17 -5.80 -2.80
N ASP A 63 -11.49 -5.63 -3.94
CA ASP A 63 -11.58 -6.53 -5.10
C ASP A 63 -10.27 -6.53 -5.89
N ARG A 64 -9.39 -7.48 -5.57
CA ARG A 64 -8.05 -7.59 -6.15
C ARG A 64 -8.07 -7.94 -7.63
N LEU A 65 -8.97 -8.86 -8.02
CA LEU A 65 -9.05 -9.33 -9.40
C LEU A 65 -9.52 -8.20 -10.30
N TRP A 66 -10.60 -7.55 -9.92
CA TRP A 66 -11.10 -6.40 -10.66
C TRP A 66 -10.04 -5.29 -10.79
N PHE A 67 -9.27 -5.03 -9.72
CA PHE A 67 -8.22 -4.01 -9.73
C PHE A 67 -7.10 -4.36 -10.71
N SER A 68 -6.58 -5.59 -10.66
CA SER A 68 -5.49 -6.03 -11.55
C SER A 68 -5.90 -6.09 -13.02
N ASP A 69 -7.14 -6.46 -13.30
CA ASP A 69 -7.67 -6.46 -14.67
C ASP A 69 -7.85 -5.04 -15.23
N ARG A 70 -8.10 -4.08 -14.36
CA ARG A 70 -8.42 -2.70 -14.76
C ARG A 70 -7.21 -1.78 -14.84
N PHE A 71 -6.20 -1.97 -13.98
CA PHE A 71 -5.05 -1.09 -13.80
C PHE A 71 -3.75 -1.88 -13.88
N GLN A 72 -3.07 -1.86 -15.01
CA GLN A 72 -1.85 -2.62 -15.20
C GLN A 72 -0.65 -1.94 -14.55
N ALA A 73 -0.36 -0.67 -14.89
CA ALA A 73 0.79 0.06 -14.36
C ALA A 73 0.70 0.26 -12.84
N LEU A 74 -0.50 0.54 -12.35
CA LEU A 74 -0.76 0.71 -10.92
C LEU A 74 -0.63 -0.61 -10.14
N THR A 75 -0.97 -1.74 -10.78
CA THR A 75 -0.78 -3.08 -10.19
C THR A 75 0.71 -3.42 -10.10
N GLU A 76 1.50 -3.17 -11.14
CA GLU A 76 2.94 -3.37 -11.12
C GLU A 76 3.62 -2.52 -10.04
N TRP A 77 3.28 -1.23 -9.98
CA TRP A 77 3.75 -0.32 -8.94
C TRP A 77 3.36 -0.80 -7.52
N TYR A 78 2.12 -1.24 -7.34
CA TYR A 78 1.63 -1.76 -6.08
C TYR A 78 2.42 -2.98 -5.62
N LEU A 79 2.64 -3.96 -6.50
CA LEU A 79 3.38 -5.18 -6.20
C LEU A 79 4.84 -4.88 -5.88
N GLN A 80 5.48 -3.97 -6.62
CA GLN A 80 6.87 -3.56 -6.38
C GLN A 80 7.06 -2.98 -4.96
N ILE A 81 6.12 -2.14 -4.50
CA ILE A 81 6.19 -1.60 -3.14
C ILE A 81 5.89 -2.68 -2.10
N GLN A 82 4.90 -3.53 -2.35
CA GLN A 82 4.48 -4.57 -1.41
C GLN A 82 5.60 -5.56 -1.07
N ILE A 83 6.49 -5.87 -2.01
CA ILE A 83 7.63 -6.76 -1.79
C ILE A 83 8.89 -6.03 -1.33
N SER A 84 8.88 -4.70 -1.25
CA SER A 84 10.04 -3.92 -0.84
C SER A 84 10.39 -4.12 0.63
N SER A 85 11.68 -4.03 0.97
CA SER A 85 12.14 -4.09 2.35
C SER A 85 11.59 -2.94 3.21
N ILE A 86 11.32 -1.78 2.59
CA ILE A 86 10.70 -0.63 3.26
C ILE A 86 9.32 -1.02 3.78
N PHE A 87 8.48 -1.62 2.92
CA PHE A 87 7.14 -2.03 3.32
C PHE A 87 7.16 -3.21 4.31
N THR A 88 7.92 -4.25 4.02
CA THR A 88 7.96 -5.45 4.87
C THR A 88 8.48 -5.16 6.27
N SER A 89 9.43 -4.22 6.42
CA SER A 89 9.97 -3.84 7.73
C SER A 89 8.96 -3.16 8.65
N VAL A 90 7.97 -2.44 8.08
CA VAL A 90 6.94 -1.74 8.88
C VAL A 90 5.67 -2.57 9.07
N MET A 91 5.54 -3.68 8.35
CA MET A 91 4.36 -4.56 8.43
C MET A 91 4.51 -5.72 9.41
N GLU A 92 5.61 -5.76 10.15
CA GLU A 92 5.77 -6.73 11.23
C GLU A 92 4.66 -6.55 12.26
N LYS A 93 4.00 -7.65 12.60
CA LYS A 93 2.96 -7.64 13.62
C LYS A 93 3.60 -7.74 14.99
N TYR A 94 3.16 -6.87 15.88
CA TYR A 94 3.48 -6.92 17.30
C TYR A 94 2.28 -7.48 18.06
N ASP A 95 2.57 -8.12 19.19
CA ASP A 95 1.54 -8.56 20.11
C ASP A 95 0.70 -7.38 20.59
N LEU A 96 -0.58 -7.61 20.85
CA LEU A 96 -1.45 -6.58 21.40
C LEU A 96 -0.89 -6.14 22.76
N TRP A 97 -0.74 -4.83 22.95
CA TRP A 97 -0.33 -4.32 24.24
C TRP A 97 -1.45 -4.51 25.28
N GLU A 98 -1.10 -5.05 26.44
CA GLU A 98 -1.99 -5.18 27.60
C GLU A 98 -1.42 -4.41 28.77
N GLU A 99 -2.29 -3.88 29.63
CA GLU A 99 -1.88 -3.14 30.82
C GLU A 99 -1.02 -4.03 31.75
N GLY A 100 0.16 -3.55 32.11
CA GLY A 100 1.12 -4.29 32.96
C GLY A 100 2.21 -5.02 32.18
N LEU A 101 2.18 -5.04 30.84
CA LEU A 101 3.28 -5.53 30.02
C LEU A 101 4.39 -4.48 29.87
N ASP A 102 5.64 -4.93 29.86
CA ASP A 102 6.76 -4.07 29.56
C ASP A 102 6.65 -3.52 28.12
N PRO A 103 6.96 -2.23 27.89
CA PRO A 103 6.91 -1.65 26.55
C PRO A 103 7.93 -2.30 25.62
N LYS A 104 7.48 -2.77 24.47
CA LYS A 104 8.37 -3.29 23.42
C LYS A 104 8.99 -2.13 22.65
N LEU A 105 10.29 -1.91 22.85
CA LEU A 105 11.05 -0.92 22.10
C LEU A 105 11.30 -1.43 20.68
N VAL A 106 10.87 -0.65 19.68
CA VAL A 106 11.07 -0.97 18.26
C VAL A 106 12.14 -0.03 17.70
N ASN A 107 13.30 -0.60 17.34
CA ASN A 107 14.37 0.15 16.69
C ASN A 107 14.41 -0.17 15.19
N PHE A 108 13.78 0.66 14.38
CA PHE A 108 13.75 0.49 12.93
C PHE A 108 15.13 0.64 12.25
N PHE A 109 16.09 1.27 12.90
CA PHE A 109 17.44 1.49 12.34
C PHE A 109 18.34 0.26 12.51
N GLU A 110 18.22 -0.50 13.58
CA GLU A 110 19.00 -1.70 13.81
C GLU A 110 18.62 -2.83 12.85
N LYS A 111 17.33 -2.96 12.49
CA LYS A 111 16.87 -3.96 11.51
C LYS A 111 17.56 -3.81 10.16
N ARG A 112 17.75 -2.58 9.66
CA ARG A 112 18.44 -2.34 8.37
C ARG A 112 19.91 -2.78 8.36
N ASN A 113 20.56 -2.74 9.50
CA ASN A 113 21.97 -3.10 9.60
C ASN A 113 22.20 -4.61 9.64
N ASN A 114 21.28 -5.36 10.24
CA ASN A 114 21.33 -6.82 10.27
C ASN A 114 21.09 -7.44 8.87
N GLU A 115 20.16 -6.91 8.07
CA GLU A 115 19.94 -7.38 6.70
C GLU A 115 21.15 -7.12 5.79
N LYS A 116 21.85 -5.98 5.95
CA LYS A 116 23.08 -5.68 5.20
C LYS A 116 24.27 -6.56 5.60
N SER A 117 24.29 -7.09 6.81
CA SER A 117 25.35 -8.00 7.26
C SER A 117 25.16 -9.41 6.68
N ILE A 118 23.94 -9.87 6.52
CA ILE A 118 23.62 -11.19 5.94
C ILE A 118 23.96 -11.21 4.44
N LEU A 119 23.71 -10.12 3.71
CA LEU A 119 24.03 -10.00 2.28
C LEU A 119 25.54 -9.88 1.99
N LYS A 120 26.37 -9.59 3.00
CA LYS A 120 27.85 -9.54 2.84
C LYS A 120 28.53 -10.90 3.12
N THR A 121 27.76 -11.89 3.58
CA THR A 121 28.31 -13.21 3.95
C THR A 121 27.91 -14.29 2.93
N LEU A 122 27.21 -13.92 1.85
CA LEU A 122 26.94 -14.73 0.66
C LEU A 122 27.76 -14.21 -0.54
#